data_eb49079d441b63448e5e31a5cf579694
#
_entry.id   eb49079d441b63448e5e31a5cf579694
#
_cell.length_a   1.000
_cell.length_b   1.000
_cell.length_c   1.000
_cell.angle_alpha   90.00
_cell.angle_beta   90.00
_cell.angle_gamma   90.00
#
_symmetry.space_group_name_H-M   'P 1'
#
loop_
_entity.id
_entity.type
_entity.pdbx_description
1 polymer ?
#
loop_
_entity_poly.entity_id
_entity_poly.type
_entity_poly.pdbx_seq_one_letter_code
_entity_poly.pdbx_strand_id
1 'polypeptide(L)'
;MSFGVDTLGALTEKLKQIINDTQVRYESFIDSTQLYKQAKVNEKEYFSKIGEYLVATSAMNFLAIRVILEIKSTMEKGSSLKNPLVDLLHHLPLPLPLPLSKPTLE
;
A
#
# COMPACT_ATOMS: atom_id res chain seq x y z
N MET A 1 -26.50 -17.64 -6.54
CA MET A 1 -25.69 -16.70 -6.90
C MET A 1 -24.66 -16.31 -5.93
N SER A 2 -23.54 -16.46 -6.24
CA SER A 2 -22.53 -16.15 -5.31
C SER A 2 -22.10 -14.77 -5.50
N PHE A 3 -23.05 -13.92 -5.42
CA PHE A 3 -22.83 -12.57 -5.52
C PHE A 3 -21.67 -12.09 -4.64
N GLY A 4 -21.66 -12.51 -3.40
CA GLY A 4 -20.61 -12.09 -2.51
C GLY A 4 -19.24 -12.64 -2.91
N VAL A 5 -19.24 -13.84 -3.42
CA VAL A 5 -18.01 -14.47 -3.82
C VAL A 5 -17.42 -13.75 -5.02
N ASP A 6 -18.25 -13.37 -5.97
CA ASP A 6 -17.78 -12.66 -7.14
C ASP A 6 -17.22 -11.31 -6.71
N THR A 7 -17.91 -10.65 -5.80
CA THR A 7 -17.46 -9.36 -5.34
C THR A 7 -16.15 -9.48 -4.60
N LEU A 8 -16.03 -10.49 -3.75
CA LEU A 8 -14.80 -10.69 -3.01
C LEU A 8 -13.65 -10.99 -3.96
N GLY A 9 -13.91 -11.78 -4.98
CA GLY A 9 -12.88 -12.09 -5.95
C GLY A 9 -12.38 -10.86 -6.66
N ALA A 10 -13.30 -9.99 -7.06
CA ALA A 10 -12.93 -8.78 -7.75
C ALA A 10 -12.16 -7.83 -6.83
N LEU A 11 -12.59 -7.72 -5.58
CA LEU A 11 -11.91 -6.85 -4.64
C LEU A 11 -10.52 -7.37 -4.30
N THR A 12 -10.40 -8.68 -4.17
CA THR A 12 -9.12 -9.28 -3.89
C THR A 12 -8.16 -9.04 -5.04
N GLU A 13 -8.66 -9.16 -6.25
CA GLU A 13 -7.83 -8.94 -7.42
C GLU A 13 -7.39 -7.48 -7.49
N LYS A 14 -8.30 -6.58 -7.16
CA LYS A 14 -7.98 -5.17 -7.16
C LYS A 14 -6.89 -4.87 -6.12
N LEU A 15 -7.01 -5.49 -4.96
CA LEU A 15 -6.03 -5.28 -3.92
C LEU A 15 -4.65 -5.78 -4.36
N LYS A 16 -4.63 -6.93 -5.03
CA LYS A 16 -3.38 -7.47 -5.53
C LYS A 16 -2.75 -6.53 -6.54
N GLN A 17 -3.55 -5.92 -7.38
CA GLN A 17 -3.04 -4.99 -8.37
C GLN A 17 -2.43 -3.77 -7.70
N ILE A 18 -3.09 -3.27 -6.67
CA ILE A 18 -2.58 -2.11 -5.95
C ILE A 18 -1.24 -2.44 -5.30
N ILE A 19 -1.16 -3.60 -4.69
CA ILE A 19 0.07 -4.02 -4.03
C ILE A 19 1.18 -4.16 -5.07
N ASN A 20 0.87 -4.73 -6.21
CA ASN A 20 1.85 -4.89 -7.26
C ASN A 20 2.32 -3.54 -7.80
N ASP A 21 1.41 -2.61 -7.97
CA ASP A 21 1.77 -1.28 -8.44
C ASP A 21 2.67 -0.58 -7.43
N THR A 22 2.40 -0.78 -6.17
CA THR A 22 3.24 -0.19 -5.13
C THR A 22 4.66 -0.75 -5.23
N GLN A 23 4.77 -2.04 -5.49
CA GLN A 23 6.06 -2.68 -5.61
C GLN A 23 6.83 -2.12 -6.82
N VAL A 24 6.15 -1.94 -7.93
CA VAL A 24 6.79 -1.41 -9.11
C VAL A 24 7.30 0.00 -8.86
N ARG A 25 6.52 0.79 -8.16
CA ARG A 25 6.95 2.16 -7.87
C ARG A 25 8.11 2.18 -6.90
N TYR A 26 8.13 1.25 -5.98
CA TYR A 26 9.25 1.16 -5.05
C TYR A 26 10.54 0.85 -5.81
N GLU A 27 10.46 -0.09 -6.75
CA GLU A 27 11.61 -0.45 -7.55
C GLU A 27 12.10 0.72 -8.38
N SER A 28 11.17 1.49 -8.92
CA SER A 28 11.52 2.67 -9.69
C SER A 28 12.22 3.70 -8.79
N PHE A 29 11.76 3.82 -7.57
CA PHE A 29 12.39 4.74 -6.62
C PHE A 29 13.82 4.29 -6.30
N ILE A 30 14.01 2.99 -6.11
CA ILE A 30 15.35 2.47 -5.84
C ILE A 30 16.27 2.74 -7.02
N ASP A 31 15.76 2.59 -8.24
CA ASP A 31 16.56 2.88 -9.43
C ASP A 31 16.96 4.34 -9.45
N SER A 32 16.04 5.22 -9.11
CA SER A 32 16.35 6.66 -9.07
C SER A 32 17.43 6.96 -8.06
N THR A 33 17.38 6.26 -6.92
CA THR A 33 18.38 6.45 -5.89
C THR A 33 19.75 6.03 -6.39
N GLN A 34 19.80 4.92 -7.14
CA GLN A 34 21.07 4.48 -7.69
C GLN A 34 21.62 5.51 -8.69
N LEU A 35 20.75 6.03 -9.52
CA LEU A 35 21.18 7.03 -10.49
C LEU A 35 21.71 8.28 -9.80
N TYR A 36 21.08 8.66 -8.72
CA TYR A 36 21.52 9.82 -7.97
C TYR A 36 22.90 9.55 -7.36
N LYS A 37 23.09 8.37 -6.80
CA LYS A 37 24.37 8.01 -6.21
C LYS A 37 25.46 7.96 -7.26
N GLN A 38 25.11 7.68 -8.49
CA GLN A 38 26.08 7.66 -9.58
C GLN A 38 26.24 9.01 -10.25
N ALA A 39 25.59 10.02 -9.69
CA ALA A 39 25.65 11.38 -10.20
C ALA A 39 25.10 11.50 -11.63
N LYS A 40 24.18 10.62 -11.98
CA LYS A 40 23.57 10.65 -13.29
C LYS A 40 22.31 11.50 -13.33
N VAL A 41 21.78 11.86 -12.19
CA VAL A 41 20.68 12.80 -12.11
C VAL A 41 21.07 13.78 -11.02
N ASN A 42 20.58 15.00 -11.11
CA ASN A 42 20.96 15.98 -10.13
C ASN A 42 20.02 15.92 -8.94
N GLU A 43 20.36 16.67 -7.92
CA GLU A 43 19.62 16.67 -6.67
C GLU A 43 18.18 17.09 -6.85
N LYS A 44 17.95 18.10 -7.63
CA LYS A 44 16.59 18.59 -7.84
C LYS A 44 15.73 17.52 -8.49
N GLU A 45 16.29 16.84 -9.46
CA GLU A 45 15.57 15.80 -10.17
C GLU A 45 15.28 14.64 -9.24
N TYR A 46 16.24 14.28 -8.42
CA TYR A 46 16.06 13.18 -7.49
C TYR A 46 14.99 13.50 -6.46
N PHE A 47 15.00 14.72 -5.91
CA PHE A 47 14.00 15.08 -4.91
C PHE A 47 12.61 15.16 -5.53
N SER A 48 12.54 15.53 -6.80
CA SER A 48 11.25 15.52 -7.48
C SER A 48 10.73 14.09 -7.58
N LYS A 49 11.60 13.14 -7.86
CA LYS A 49 11.20 11.74 -7.94
C LYS A 49 10.76 11.21 -6.58
N ILE A 50 11.45 11.61 -5.53
CA ILE A 50 11.05 11.21 -4.19
C ILE A 50 9.65 11.71 -3.91
N GLY A 51 9.38 12.97 -4.27
CA GLY A 51 8.05 13.53 -4.03
C GLY A 51 6.99 12.76 -4.79
N GLU A 52 7.25 12.44 -6.06
CA GLU A 52 6.29 11.67 -6.84
C GLU A 52 6.05 10.30 -6.22
N TYR A 53 7.12 9.67 -5.76
CA TYR A 53 6.99 8.36 -5.15
C TYR A 53 6.13 8.43 -3.88
N LEU A 54 6.38 9.41 -3.04
CA LEU A 54 5.65 9.52 -1.78
C LEU A 54 4.17 9.82 -2.02
N VAL A 55 3.88 10.70 -2.96
CA VAL A 55 2.50 11.02 -3.27
C VAL A 55 1.79 9.79 -3.85
N ALA A 56 2.43 9.11 -4.78
CA ALA A 56 1.82 7.96 -5.42
C ALA A 56 1.59 6.82 -4.43
N THR A 57 2.56 6.56 -3.56
CA THR A 57 2.39 5.46 -2.62
C THR A 57 1.38 5.80 -1.54
N SER A 58 1.27 7.07 -1.17
CA SER A 58 0.25 7.47 -0.22
C SER A 58 -1.15 7.24 -0.81
N ALA A 59 -1.33 7.61 -2.07
CA ALA A 59 -2.60 7.40 -2.73
C ALA A 59 -2.92 5.91 -2.84
N MET A 60 -1.92 5.10 -3.17
CA MET A 60 -2.13 3.67 -3.29
C MET A 60 -2.45 3.03 -1.95
N ASN A 61 -1.80 3.49 -0.90
CA ASN A 61 -2.09 2.98 0.42
C ASN A 61 -3.53 3.32 0.81
N PHE A 62 -3.97 4.51 0.47
CA PHE A 62 -5.33 4.91 0.78
C PHE A 62 -6.32 4.03 0.01
N LEU A 63 -6.04 3.77 -1.26
CA LEU A 63 -6.91 2.90 -2.06
C LEU A 63 -6.93 1.49 -1.50
N ALA A 64 -5.78 0.99 -1.09
CA ALA A 64 -5.70 -0.35 -0.53
C ALA A 64 -6.54 -0.46 0.73
N ILE A 65 -6.47 0.55 1.57
CA ILE A 65 -7.25 0.58 2.80
C ILE A 65 -8.74 0.56 2.46
N ARG A 66 -9.14 1.35 1.46
CA ARG A 66 -10.55 1.38 1.08
C ARG A 66 -11.01 0.03 0.54
N VAL A 67 -10.17 -0.63 -0.24
CA VAL A 67 -10.53 -1.94 -0.77
C VAL A 67 -10.65 -2.94 0.38
N ILE A 68 -9.74 -2.87 1.34
CA ILE A 68 -9.80 -3.76 2.49
C ILE A 68 -11.09 -3.54 3.28
N LEU A 69 -11.48 -2.30 3.44
CA LEU A 69 -12.70 -2.01 4.15
C LEU A 69 -13.92 -2.53 3.40
N GLU A 70 -13.88 -2.46 2.08
CA GLU A 70 -14.97 -3.02 1.30
C GLU A 70 -15.00 -4.53 1.40
N ILE A 71 -13.87 -5.17 1.42
CA ILE A 71 -13.80 -6.61 1.58
C ILE A 71 -14.40 -6.97 2.94
N LYS A 72 -14.01 -6.24 3.96
CA LYS A 72 -14.52 -6.49 5.30
C LYS A 72 -16.04 -6.36 5.31
N SER A 73 -16.55 -5.30 4.73
CA SER A 73 -17.98 -5.07 4.69
C SER A 73 -18.71 -6.16 3.94
N THR A 74 -18.15 -6.60 2.83
CA THR A 74 -18.76 -7.66 2.04
C THR A 74 -18.79 -8.96 2.82
N MET A 75 -17.73 -9.26 3.53
CA MET A 75 -17.68 -10.48 4.30
C MET A 75 -18.66 -10.44 5.45
N GLU A 76 -18.81 -9.29 6.07
CA GLU A 76 -19.75 -9.16 7.16
C GLU A 76 -21.19 -9.33 6.69
N LYS A 77 -21.47 -8.88 5.48
CA LYS A 77 -22.81 -9.04 4.96
C LYS A 77 -23.07 -10.48 4.60
N GLY A 78 -22.05 -11.18 4.14
CA GLY A 78 -22.24 -12.57 3.77
C GLY A 78 -22.22 -13.50 4.94
N SER A 79 -21.59 -13.11 6.01
CA SER A 79 -21.45 -14.01 7.12
C SER A 79 -21.33 -13.18 8.36
N SER A 80 -22.10 -13.36 9.28
CA SER A 80 -22.02 -12.53 10.45
C SER A 80 -21.04 -13.06 11.45
N LEU A 81 -20.24 -13.95 11.06
CA LEU A 81 -19.32 -14.50 11.98
C LEU A 81 -18.09 -13.71 12.18
N LYS A 82 -17.06 -14.27 12.65
CA LYS A 82 -15.89 -13.60 12.90
C LYS A 82 -15.39 -12.97 11.68
N ASN A 83 -14.62 -12.06 11.83
CA ASN A 83 -14.10 -11.31 10.74
C ASN A 83 -12.62 -11.59 10.59
N PRO A 84 -12.29 -12.48 9.73
CA PRO A 84 -10.87 -12.83 9.54
C PRO A 84 -10.04 -11.65 9.06
N LEU A 85 -10.70 -10.65 8.51
CA LEU A 85 -9.97 -9.52 8.02
C LEU A 85 -9.43 -8.70 9.17
N VAL A 86 -10.16 -8.64 10.24
CA VAL A 86 -9.73 -7.91 11.41
C VAL A 86 -8.46 -8.54 11.94
N ASP A 87 -8.41 -9.87 11.97
CA ASP A 87 -7.23 -10.56 12.42
C ASP A 87 -6.08 -10.25 11.48
N LEU A 88 -6.34 -10.26 10.20
CA LEU A 88 -5.31 -9.99 9.23
C LEU A 88 -4.75 -8.59 9.43
N LEU A 89 -5.59 -7.64 9.66
CA LEU A 89 -5.15 -6.28 9.86
C LEU A 89 -4.27 -6.15 11.10
N HIS A 90 -4.57 -6.91 12.11
CA HIS A 90 -3.79 -6.87 13.32
C HIS A 90 -2.40 -7.46 13.11
N HIS A 91 -2.27 -8.31 12.12
CA HIS A 91 -0.99 -8.94 11.87
C HIS A 91 -0.15 -8.20 10.83
N LEU A 92 -0.71 -7.18 10.24
CA LEU A 92 0.04 -6.46 9.24
C LEU A 92 1.09 -5.62 9.92
N PRO A 93 2.22 -5.59 9.37
CA PRO A 93 3.30 -4.80 9.91
C PRO A 93 3.04 -3.38 9.55
N LEU A 94 2.52 -2.68 10.37
CA LEU A 94 2.23 -1.33 10.05
C LEU A 94 3.41 -0.56 10.30
N PRO A 95 4.19 -0.57 9.53
CA PRO A 95 5.41 0.05 9.63
C PRO A 95 5.42 1.46 9.85
N LEU A 96 4.74 1.99 9.24
CA LEU A 96 4.69 3.30 9.22
C LEU A 96 5.00 4.09 10.31
N PRO A 97 4.32 4.36 10.95
CA PRO A 97 4.38 5.36 11.93
C PRO A 97 5.55 5.30 12.75
N LEU A 98 5.90 4.30 12.92
CA LEU A 98 6.83 4.11 13.75
C LEU A 98 8.04 4.77 13.57
N PRO A 99 8.58 4.58 12.64
CA PRO A 99 9.90 5.03 12.39
C PRO A 99 9.98 6.43 12.76
N LEU A 100 9.06 7.07 12.50
CA LEU A 100 9.07 8.40 12.71
C LEU A 100 9.20 8.76 14.06
N SER A 101 8.49 8.23 14.76
CA SER A 101 8.44 8.62 16.09
C SER A 101 9.72 8.56 16.73
N LYS A 102 10.45 7.89 16.34
CA LYS A 102 11.55 7.73 17.06
C LYS A 102 12.52 8.57 16.93
N PRO A 103 12.86 8.80 16.68
CA PRO A 103 13.76 9.57 16.41
C PRO A 103 14.31 10.29 17.23
N THR A 104 14.41 10.17 17.56
CA THR A 104 14.78 10.73 18.01
C THR A 104 15.70 11.03 18.17
N LEU A 105 16.03 11.01 18.10
CA LEU A 105 16.69 11.34 18.16
C LEU A 105 17.24 11.82 18.65
N GLU A 106 17.28 11.87 19.08
CA GLU A 106 17.72 12.31 19.61
C GLU A 106 18.09 12.40 19.86
#